data_fcfcccfff88615f62d238c640e217ee7
#
_entry.id   fcfcccfff88615f62d238c640e217ee7
#
_cell.length_a   1.000
_cell.length_b   1.000
_cell.length_c   1.000
_cell.angle_alpha   90.00
_cell.angle_beta   90.00
_cell.angle_gamma   90.00
#
_symmetry.space_group_name_H-M   'P 1'
#
loop_
_entity.id
_entity.type
_entity.pdbx_description
1 polymer ?
#
loop_
_entity_poly.entity_id
_entity_poly.type
_entity_poly.pdbx_seq_one_letter_code
_entity_poly.pdbx_strand_id
1 'polypeptide(L)'
;MDSTDVKVFLAIVETHSITGAADTMHFSQSTVSYRLKALEKELGVPLFYRNKGNRAELTSYGEHFIDIAKRWQAVWQDTQSLKLLPSNTIVVASVDSINSSILPDVYRRVTSDNESLKLRIMTYQSSEIYDLLENQIADIGFVSIEHQRKNVVTATTFRQKYYVVRYSAHPTAPRKVTPQELDPALEIHNNWGGNYEQWHEDVWGPLTKYHVWLDTVDLLSNFLTDEKYWTILPESSLQQLLKSFRSVQIDELDLPEKQYRTCHVIKHIHPKPSSEPGLEIFEHA
;
A
#
# COMPACT_ATOMS: atom_id res chain seq x y z
N MET A 1 -13.24 -24.56 15.95
CA MET A 1 -12.48 -23.34 15.58
C MET A 1 -13.31 -22.13 15.95
N ASP A 2 -12.78 -21.28 16.82
CA ASP A 2 -13.42 -20.02 17.19
C ASP A 2 -12.57 -18.81 16.76
N SER A 3 -13.09 -17.60 16.97
CA SER A 3 -12.38 -16.36 16.56
C SER A 3 -11.07 -16.16 17.30
N THR A 4 -10.94 -16.70 18.51
CA THR A 4 -9.72 -16.58 19.30
C THR A 4 -8.65 -17.55 18.80
N ASP A 5 -9.03 -18.73 18.32
CA ASP A 5 -8.10 -19.72 17.79
C ASP A 5 -7.42 -19.18 16.51
N VAL A 6 -8.19 -18.53 15.62
CA VAL A 6 -7.66 -17.89 14.41
C VAL A 6 -6.77 -16.71 14.75
N LYS A 7 -7.16 -15.87 15.72
CA LYS A 7 -6.33 -14.75 16.19
C LYS A 7 -5.02 -15.24 16.80
N VAL A 8 -5.05 -16.31 17.57
CA VAL A 8 -3.83 -16.96 18.13
C VAL A 8 -2.91 -17.40 17.02
N PHE A 9 -3.41 -18.08 16.00
CA PHE A 9 -2.62 -18.49 14.85
C PHE A 9 -1.94 -17.29 14.17
N LEU A 10 -2.71 -16.25 13.83
CA LEU A 10 -2.18 -15.03 13.18
C LEU A 10 -1.16 -14.29 14.05
N ALA A 11 -1.37 -14.21 15.38
CA ALA A 11 -0.40 -13.62 16.30
C ALA A 11 0.91 -14.40 16.37
N ILE A 12 0.87 -15.74 16.29
CA ILE A 12 2.08 -16.56 16.22
C ILE A 12 2.81 -16.34 14.89
N VAL A 13 2.07 -16.21 13.77
CA VAL A 13 2.65 -15.89 12.45
C VAL A 13 3.39 -14.56 12.50
N GLU A 14 2.77 -13.52 13.08
CA GLU A 14 3.32 -12.16 13.15
C GLU A 14 4.55 -12.07 14.05
N THR A 15 4.48 -12.72 15.23
CA THR A 15 5.57 -12.65 16.22
C THR A 15 6.64 -13.73 16.05
N HIS A 16 6.41 -14.70 15.16
CA HIS A 16 7.24 -15.90 14.98
C HIS A 16 7.51 -16.66 16.29
N SER A 17 6.65 -16.50 17.31
CA SER A 17 6.88 -17.04 18.66
C SER A 17 5.57 -17.25 19.42
N ILE A 18 5.42 -18.40 20.08
CA ILE A 18 4.28 -18.66 20.97
C ILE A 18 4.29 -17.71 22.17
N THR A 19 5.47 -17.39 22.69
CA THR A 19 5.63 -16.45 23.81
C THR A 19 5.29 -15.02 23.36
N GLY A 20 5.82 -14.59 22.20
CA GLY A 20 5.50 -13.28 21.63
C GLY A 20 4.00 -13.11 21.36
N ALA A 21 3.34 -14.13 20.82
CA ALA A 21 1.89 -14.12 20.64
C ALA A 21 1.13 -14.05 21.97
N ALA A 22 1.61 -14.73 23.00
CA ALA A 22 1.02 -14.68 24.33
C ALA A 22 1.09 -13.28 24.93
N ASP A 23 2.24 -12.62 24.82
CA ASP A 23 2.44 -11.24 25.27
C ASP A 23 1.54 -10.27 24.52
N THR A 24 1.50 -10.35 23.17
CA THR A 24 0.67 -9.48 22.31
C THR A 24 -0.83 -9.65 22.62
N MET A 25 -1.29 -10.85 22.90
CA MET A 25 -2.70 -11.15 23.16
C MET A 25 -3.09 -11.07 24.64
N HIS A 26 -2.15 -10.79 25.52
CA HIS A 26 -2.35 -10.80 26.99
C HIS A 26 -2.87 -12.17 27.50
N PHE A 27 -2.36 -13.26 26.93
CA PHE A 27 -2.66 -14.63 27.33
C PHE A 27 -1.44 -15.27 28.00
N SER A 28 -1.68 -16.39 28.72
CA SER A 28 -0.56 -17.25 29.13
C SER A 28 -0.06 -18.06 27.93
N GLN A 29 1.24 -18.37 27.91
CA GLN A 29 1.84 -19.23 26.90
C GLN A 29 1.13 -20.60 26.80
N SER A 30 0.67 -21.15 27.94
CA SER A 30 -0.09 -22.40 27.99
C SER A 30 -1.45 -22.26 27.26
N THR A 31 -2.12 -21.11 27.39
CA THR A 31 -3.38 -20.81 26.71
C THR A 31 -3.16 -20.75 25.19
N VAL A 32 -2.15 -20.03 24.72
CA VAL A 32 -1.80 -19.94 23.30
C VAL A 32 -1.47 -21.33 22.73
N SER A 33 -0.64 -22.10 23.42
CA SER A 33 -0.29 -23.47 23.01
C SER A 33 -1.51 -24.40 22.98
N TYR A 34 -2.41 -24.31 23.95
CA TYR A 34 -3.63 -25.08 23.99
C TYR A 34 -4.54 -24.77 22.80
N ARG A 35 -4.78 -23.48 22.52
CA ARG A 35 -5.63 -23.03 21.43
C ARG A 35 -5.06 -23.40 20.05
N LEU A 36 -3.74 -23.26 19.85
CA LEU A 36 -3.10 -23.72 18.64
C LEU A 36 -3.30 -25.23 18.43
N LYS A 37 -3.06 -26.05 19.47
CA LYS A 37 -3.29 -27.50 19.39
C LYS A 37 -4.76 -27.86 19.11
N ALA A 38 -5.69 -27.12 19.68
CA ALA A 38 -7.13 -27.32 19.43
C ALA A 38 -7.47 -27.03 17.96
N LEU A 39 -6.93 -25.93 17.40
CA LEU A 39 -7.06 -25.56 15.99
C LEU A 39 -6.47 -26.62 15.06
N GLU A 40 -5.23 -27.03 15.28
CA GLU A 40 -4.56 -28.08 14.49
C GLU A 40 -5.30 -29.42 14.55
N LYS A 41 -5.83 -29.77 15.72
CA LYS A 41 -6.64 -30.98 15.90
C LYS A 41 -7.95 -30.92 15.10
N GLU A 42 -8.61 -29.78 15.09
CA GLU A 42 -9.86 -29.60 14.32
C GLU A 42 -9.63 -29.61 12.81
N LEU A 43 -8.53 -28.99 12.36
CA LEU A 43 -8.11 -28.99 10.95
C LEU A 43 -7.54 -30.34 10.50
N GLY A 44 -7.10 -31.17 11.43
CA GLY A 44 -6.48 -32.47 11.15
C GLY A 44 -5.05 -32.39 10.60
N VAL A 45 -4.45 -31.22 10.59
CA VAL A 45 -3.10 -30.95 10.06
C VAL A 45 -2.29 -30.05 11.00
N PRO A 46 -0.95 -30.23 11.11
CA PRO A 46 -0.11 -29.32 11.85
C PRO A 46 0.12 -28.03 11.05
N LEU A 47 -0.02 -26.87 11.69
CA LEU A 47 0.22 -25.56 11.09
C LEU A 47 1.65 -25.06 11.34
N PHE A 48 2.29 -25.53 12.44
CA PHE A 48 3.67 -25.22 12.77
C PHE A 48 4.49 -26.49 12.97
N TYR A 49 5.78 -26.41 12.63
CA TYR A 49 6.71 -27.49 12.95
C TYR A 49 6.95 -27.57 14.45
N ARG A 50 7.05 -28.78 14.98
CA ARG A 50 7.39 -29.04 16.40
C ARG A 50 8.91 -29.01 16.59
N ASN A 51 9.52 -27.84 16.43
CA ASN A 51 10.96 -27.69 16.66
C ASN A 51 11.26 -27.46 18.15
N LYS A 52 12.43 -27.97 18.63
CA LYS A 52 12.89 -27.76 20.01
C LYS A 52 13.43 -26.35 20.32
N GLY A 53 13.21 -25.38 19.41
CA GLY A 53 13.64 -23.97 19.55
C GLY A 53 12.47 -23.03 19.83
N ASN A 54 12.79 -21.78 20.23
CA ASN A 54 11.81 -20.75 20.57
C ASN A 54 11.10 -20.14 19.34
N ARG A 55 11.47 -20.51 18.12
CA ARG A 55 10.91 -19.94 16.88
C ARG A 55 9.82 -20.84 16.30
N ALA A 56 8.65 -20.28 16.07
CA ALA A 56 7.55 -20.96 15.41
C ALA A 56 7.74 -20.89 13.88
N GLU A 57 7.96 -22.04 13.24
CA GLU A 57 8.11 -22.16 11.79
C GLU A 57 6.86 -22.80 11.21
N LEU A 58 6.31 -22.19 10.15
CA LEU A 58 5.11 -22.66 9.47
C LEU A 58 5.38 -23.94 8.67
N THR A 59 4.42 -24.85 8.68
CA THR A 59 4.35 -25.93 7.68
C THR A 59 3.76 -25.39 6.36
N SER A 60 3.81 -26.18 5.29
CA SER A 60 3.10 -25.85 4.05
C SER A 60 1.59 -25.67 4.26
N TYR A 61 0.98 -26.40 5.19
CA TYR A 61 -0.41 -26.21 5.60
C TYR A 61 -0.60 -24.89 6.34
N GLY A 62 0.37 -24.51 7.20
CA GLY A 62 0.35 -23.23 7.90
C GLY A 62 0.44 -22.04 6.95
N GLU A 63 1.31 -22.11 5.95
CA GLU A 63 1.41 -21.07 4.90
C GLU A 63 0.09 -20.89 4.15
N HIS A 64 -0.54 -21.97 3.70
CA HIS A 64 -1.85 -21.93 3.05
C HIS A 64 -2.96 -21.42 3.98
N PHE A 65 -2.86 -21.73 5.26
CA PHE A 65 -3.89 -21.33 6.23
C PHE A 65 -3.84 -19.83 6.56
N ILE A 66 -2.75 -19.11 6.29
CA ILE A 66 -2.66 -17.66 6.51
C ILE A 66 -3.80 -16.91 5.78
N ASP A 67 -3.95 -17.18 4.49
CA ASP A 67 -4.97 -16.50 3.68
C ASP A 67 -6.39 -16.90 4.10
N ILE A 68 -6.58 -18.17 4.46
CA ILE A 68 -7.86 -18.65 4.99
C ILE A 68 -8.17 -17.96 6.33
N ALA A 69 -7.18 -17.85 7.22
CA ALA A 69 -7.34 -17.20 8.52
C ALA A 69 -7.67 -15.70 8.40
N LYS A 70 -7.00 -14.99 7.49
CA LYS A 70 -7.26 -13.57 7.20
C LYS A 70 -8.69 -13.38 6.67
N ARG A 71 -9.12 -14.19 5.70
CA ARG A 71 -10.51 -14.14 5.17
C ARG A 71 -11.54 -14.46 6.24
N TRP A 72 -11.28 -15.49 7.03
CA TRP A 72 -12.18 -15.86 8.14
C TRP A 72 -12.31 -14.72 9.15
N GLN A 73 -11.18 -14.06 9.49
CA GLN A 73 -11.19 -12.91 10.40
C GLN A 73 -12.00 -11.74 9.82
N ALA A 74 -11.90 -11.47 8.52
CA ALA A 74 -12.68 -10.44 7.84
C ALA A 74 -14.19 -10.76 7.90
N VAL A 75 -14.60 -11.99 7.56
CA VAL A 75 -15.99 -12.44 7.65
C VAL A 75 -16.51 -12.39 9.10
N TRP A 76 -15.68 -12.76 10.07
CA TRP A 76 -16.06 -12.64 11.48
C TRP A 76 -16.26 -11.19 11.91
N GLN A 77 -15.44 -10.26 11.48
CA GLN A 77 -15.61 -8.83 11.74
C GLN A 77 -16.92 -8.32 11.10
N ASP A 78 -17.24 -8.75 9.90
CA ASP A 78 -18.51 -8.43 9.23
C ASP A 78 -19.71 -8.95 10.00
N THR A 79 -19.66 -10.18 10.52
CA THR A 79 -20.75 -10.73 11.37
C THR A 79 -20.91 -9.96 12.68
N GLN A 80 -19.84 -9.42 13.24
CA GLN A 80 -19.94 -8.54 14.42
C GLN A 80 -20.56 -7.18 14.06
N SER A 81 -20.31 -6.67 12.85
CA SER A 81 -20.91 -5.43 12.36
C SER A 81 -22.42 -5.54 12.10
N LEU A 82 -22.95 -6.76 11.87
CA LEU A 82 -24.41 -6.98 11.80
C LEU A 82 -25.15 -6.59 13.09
N LYS A 83 -24.46 -6.56 14.23
CA LYS A 83 -25.02 -6.12 15.52
C LYS A 83 -25.05 -4.60 15.67
N LEU A 84 -24.29 -3.91 14.85
CA LEU A 84 -24.27 -2.46 14.72
C LEU A 84 -25.01 -2.16 13.41
N LEU A 85 -25.86 -1.15 13.39
CA LEU A 85 -26.43 -0.60 12.16
C LEU A 85 -25.32 -0.47 11.10
N PRO A 86 -25.63 -0.59 9.77
CA PRO A 86 -24.64 -0.66 8.72
C PRO A 86 -23.52 0.33 8.99
N SER A 87 -22.31 -0.16 9.18
CA SER A 87 -21.19 0.74 9.45
C SER A 87 -20.90 1.47 8.15
N ASN A 88 -21.23 2.75 8.08
CA ASN A 88 -20.83 3.64 6.98
C ASN A 88 -19.31 3.84 6.99
N THR A 89 -18.55 2.77 7.14
CA THR A 89 -17.09 2.84 7.14
C THR A 89 -16.57 2.23 5.87
N ILE A 90 -15.82 3.01 5.09
CA ILE A 90 -15.08 2.56 3.92
C ILE A 90 -13.61 2.45 4.28
N VAL A 91 -13.02 1.31 3.98
CA VAL A 91 -11.59 1.05 4.14
C VAL A 91 -10.91 1.26 2.79
N VAL A 92 -10.12 2.31 2.71
CA VAL A 92 -9.33 2.68 1.54
C VAL A 92 -7.89 2.24 1.76
N ALA A 93 -7.33 1.47 0.84
CA ALA A 93 -5.91 1.11 0.83
C ALA A 93 -5.22 1.73 -0.39
N SER A 94 -4.11 2.41 -0.20
CA SER A 94 -3.41 3.11 -1.28
C SER A 94 -1.89 3.05 -1.12
N VAL A 95 -1.15 3.13 -2.22
CA VAL A 95 0.29 3.41 -2.16
C VAL A 95 0.52 4.84 -1.65
N ASP A 96 1.63 5.07 -0.96
CA ASP A 96 1.94 6.34 -0.28
C ASP A 96 1.74 7.56 -1.19
N SER A 97 2.35 7.55 -2.36
CA SER A 97 2.34 8.70 -3.28
C SER A 97 0.94 9.06 -3.83
N ILE A 98 0.03 8.11 -3.98
CA ILE A 98 -1.37 8.38 -4.36
C ILE A 98 -2.12 8.89 -3.15
N ASN A 99 -1.88 8.27 -1.98
CA ASN A 99 -2.54 8.60 -0.74
C ASN A 99 -2.23 10.04 -0.28
N SER A 100 -0.98 10.47 -0.44
CA SER A 100 -0.52 11.82 -0.03
C SER A 100 -0.82 12.91 -1.05
N SER A 101 -0.82 12.60 -2.36
CA SER A 101 -0.88 13.65 -3.39
C SER A 101 -2.20 13.74 -4.18
N ILE A 102 -2.96 12.65 -4.31
CA ILE A 102 -4.19 12.62 -5.10
C ILE A 102 -5.43 12.56 -4.21
N LEU A 103 -5.45 11.62 -3.28
CA LEU A 103 -6.64 11.30 -2.50
C LEU A 103 -7.04 12.30 -1.40
N PRO A 104 -6.19 13.20 -0.88
CA PRO A 104 -6.60 14.10 0.20
C PRO A 104 -7.82 14.97 -0.13
N ASP A 105 -7.94 15.41 -1.38
CA ASP A 105 -9.08 16.21 -1.83
C ASP A 105 -10.35 15.37 -1.94
N VAL A 106 -10.23 14.13 -2.43
CA VAL A 106 -11.31 13.15 -2.47
C VAL A 106 -11.78 12.82 -1.06
N TYR A 107 -10.86 12.54 -0.13
CA TYR A 107 -11.20 12.24 1.27
C TYR A 107 -11.98 13.38 1.92
N ARG A 108 -11.52 14.61 1.77
CA ARG A 108 -12.21 15.78 2.31
C ARG A 108 -13.62 15.94 1.72
N ARG A 109 -13.78 15.80 0.42
CA ARG A 109 -15.06 15.89 -0.26
C ARG A 109 -16.03 14.83 0.21
N VAL A 110 -15.61 13.57 0.20
CA VAL A 110 -16.43 12.42 0.62
C VAL A 110 -16.89 12.57 2.08
N THR A 111 -16.01 13.02 2.99
CA THR A 111 -16.36 13.20 4.41
C THR A 111 -17.19 14.46 4.67
N SER A 112 -17.03 15.52 3.85
CA SER A 112 -17.83 16.75 3.98
C SER A 112 -19.26 16.55 3.48
N ASP A 113 -19.44 15.80 2.40
CA ASP A 113 -20.73 15.57 1.79
C ASP A 113 -21.55 14.50 2.55
N ASN A 114 -20.89 13.72 3.43
CA ASN A 114 -21.52 12.61 4.17
C ASN A 114 -20.96 12.49 5.60
N GLU A 115 -21.52 13.26 6.53
CA GLU A 115 -21.10 13.28 7.94
C GLU A 115 -21.17 11.90 8.64
N SER A 116 -22.05 11.01 8.20
CA SER A 116 -22.18 9.66 8.74
C SER A 116 -21.13 8.68 8.21
N LEU A 117 -20.45 9.02 7.11
CA LEU A 117 -19.44 8.16 6.50
C LEU A 117 -18.12 8.25 7.27
N LYS A 118 -17.57 7.11 7.63
CA LYS A 118 -16.23 6.99 8.24
C LYS A 118 -15.25 6.43 7.22
N LEU A 119 -14.09 7.03 7.14
CA LEU A 119 -12.98 6.53 6.34
C LEU A 119 -11.92 5.90 7.24
N ARG A 120 -11.48 4.71 6.87
CA ARG A 120 -10.23 4.11 7.36
C ARG A 120 -9.24 4.10 6.21
N ILE A 121 -8.20 4.91 6.30
CA ILE A 121 -7.19 5.09 5.26
C ILE A 121 -5.95 4.30 5.67
N MET A 122 -5.44 3.49 4.75
CA MET A 122 -4.31 2.58 4.97
C MET A 122 -3.28 2.77 3.85
N THR A 123 -2.00 2.78 4.20
CA THR A 123 -0.91 2.89 3.24
C THR A 123 -0.14 1.58 3.20
N TYR A 124 -0.03 0.99 2.01
CA TYR A 124 0.64 -0.29 1.75
C TYR A 124 1.29 -0.29 0.36
N GLN A 125 2.09 -1.30 0.07
CA GLN A 125 2.60 -1.53 -1.29
C GLN A 125 1.52 -2.16 -2.19
N SER A 126 1.65 -2.00 -3.51
CA SER A 126 0.62 -2.46 -4.47
C SER A 126 0.24 -3.93 -4.27
N SER A 127 1.19 -4.83 -4.09
CA SER A 127 0.92 -6.27 -3.89
C SER A 127 0.10 -6.54 -2.64
N GLU A 128 0.42 -5.86 -1.55
CA GLU A 128 -0.31 -5.99 -0.26
C GLU A 128 -1.74 -5.47 -0.38
N ILE A 129 -1.94 -4.37 -1.15
CA ILE A 129 -3.28 -3.81 -1.39
C ILE A 129 -4.17 -4.80 -2.12
N TYR A 130 -3.63 -5.53 -3.11
CA TYR A 130 -4.37 -6.60 -3.77
C TYR A 130 -4.78 -7.70 -2.78
N ASP A 131 -3.88 -8.10 -1.88
CA ASP A 131 -4.19 -9.11 -0.86
C ASP A 131 -5.24 -8.60 0.15
N LEU A 132 -5.20 -7.32 0.53
CA LEU A 132 -6.21 -6.72 1.38
C LEU A 132 -7.60 -6.71 0.72
N LEU A 133 -7.69 -6.43 -0.58
CA LEU A 133 -8.94 -6.47 -1.33
C LEU A 133 -9.43 -7.90 -1.54
N GLU A 134 -8.58 -8.83 -1.93
CA GLU A 134 -8.96 -10.23 -2.14
C GLU A 134 -9.51 -10.86 -0.86
N ASN A 135 -8.95 -10.49 0.30
CA ASN A 135 -9.42 -10.91 1.61
C ASN A 135 -10.53 -10.02 2.18
N GLN A 136 -11.02 -9.05 1.41
CA GLN A 136 -12.08 -8.10 1.81
C GLN A 136 -11.75 -7.32 3.11
N ILE A 137 -10.47 -7.06 3.39
CA ILE A 137 -10.02 -6.21 4.51
C ILE A 137 -10.11 -4.74 4.09
N ALA A 138 -9.80 -4.42 2.84
CA ALA A 138 -10.06 -3.14 2.21
C ALA A 138 -11.24 -3.23 1.25
N ASP A 139 -11.92 -2.11 1.01
CA ASP A 139 -13.09 -2.01 0.14
C ASP A 139 -12.72 -1.44 -1.24
N ILE A 140 -11.76 -0.51 -1.28
CA ILE A 140 -11.23 0.08 -2.51
C ILE A 140 -9.70 0.24 -2.39
N GLY A 141 -9.01 0.05 -3.49
CA GLY A 141 -7.55 0.13 -3.57
C GLY A 141 -7.06 1.08 -4.66
N PHE A 142 -5.95 1.77 -4.40
CA PHE A 142 -5.25 2.63 -5.35
C PHE A 142 -3.80 2.19 -5.45
N VAL A 143 -3.39 1.72 -6.63
CA VAL A 143 -2.10 1.08 -6.85
C VAL A 143 -1.36 1.66 -8.06
N SER A 144 -0.04 1.55 -8.07
CA SER A 144 0.82 1.94 -9.20
C SER A 144 1.38 0.75 -9.98
N ILE A 145 1.17 -0.47 -9.48
CA ILE A 145 1.58 -1.70 -10.16
C ILE A 145 0.36 -2.61 -10.27
N GLU A 146 0.06 -3.06 -11.49
CA GLU A 146 -1.02 -3.99 -11.73
C GLU A 146 -0.58 -5.43 -11.40
N HIS A 147 -1.42 -6.11 -10.61
CA HIS A 147 -1.28 -7.54 -10.32
C HIS A 147 -2.58 -8.27 -10.66
N GLN A 148 -2.46 -9.44 -11.23
CA GLN A 148 -3.63 -10.28 -11.45
C GLN A 148 -4.03 -11.01 -10.16
N ARG A 149 -5.28 -10.84 -9.74
CA ARG A 149 -5.90 -11.58 -8.64
C ARG A 149 -7.29 -12.04 -9.07
N LYS A 150 -7.69 -13.22 -8.59
CA LYS A 150 -8.93 -13.88 -9.02
C LYS A 150 -10.19 -13.05 -8.73
N ASN A 151 -10.21 -12.39 -7.58
CA ASN A 151 -11.39 -11.70 -7.08
C ASN A 151 -11.24 -10.17 -7.06
N VAL A 152 -10.22 -9.62 -7.70
CA VAL A 152 -9.98 -8.17 -7.78
C VAL A 152 -10.00 -7.73 -9.22
N VAL A 153 -10.70 -6.65 -9.49
CA VAL A 153 -10.81 -6.04 -10.81
C VAL A 153 -10.32 -4.60 -10.80
N THR A 154 -9.76 -4.18 -11.92
CA THR A 154 -9.42 -2.78 -12.16
C THR A 154 -10.69 -2.06 -12.60
N ALA A 155 -11.15 -1.09 -11.80
CA ALA A 155 -12.32 -0.27 -12.08
C ALA A 155 -11.97 0.91 -13.00
N THR A 156 -10.83 1.56 -12.75
CA THR A 156 -10.37 2.75 -13.49
C THR A 156 -8.85 2.75 -13.57
N THR A 157 -8.33 3.31 -14.65
CA THR A 157 -6.89 3.52 -14.85
C THR A 157 -6.66 4.93 -15.32
N PHE A 158 -5.65 5.61 -14.76
CA PHE A 158 -5.22 6.93 -15.20
C PHE A 158 -3.70 7.00 -15.30
N ARG A 159 -3.19 7.98 -16.08
CA ARG A 159 -1.76 8.14 -16.36
C ARG A 159 -1.29 9.53 -15.97
N GLN A 160 -0.02 9.60 -15.55
CA GLN A 160 0.65 10.83 -15.18
C GLN A 160 1.98 10.95 -15.89
N LYS A 161 2.33 12.16 -16.33
CA LYS A 161 3.66 12.49 -16.82
C LYS A 161 4.65 12.54 -15.67
N TYR A 162 5.93 12.43 -16.01
CA TYR A 162 7.03 12.66 -15.10
C TYR A 162 7.71 13.97 -15.39
N TYR A 163 8.18 14.62 -14.34
CA TYR A 163 8.93 15.87 -14.36
C TYR A 163 10.24 15.71 -13.64
N VAL A 164 11.28 16.36 -14.15
CA VAL A 164 12.55 16.54 -13.45
C VAL A 164 12.46 17.79 -12.59
N VAL A 165 12.76 17.65 -11.31
CA VAL A 165 12.66 18.74 -10.33
C VAL A 165 14.02 18.93 -9.66
N ARG A 166 14.46 20.18 -9.57
CA ARG A 166 15.69 20.61 -8.89
C ARG A 166 15.38 21.79 -7.99
N TYR A 167 16.17 21.95 -6.94
CA TYR A 167 16.20 23.23 -6.26
C TYR A 167 16.69 24.31 -7.24
N SER A 168 16.06 25.49 -7.23
CA SER A 168 16.58 26.67 -7.91
C SER A 168 16.06 27.94 -7.24
N ALA A 169 16.99 28.84 -6.91
CA ALA A 169 16.65 30.18 -6.42
C ALA A 169 16.09 31.07 -7.54
N HIS A 170 16.45 30.78 -8.80
CA HIS A 170 16.07 31.56 -9.98
C HIS A 170 15.56 30.62 -11.08
N PRO A 171 14.34 30.05 -10.94
CA PRO A 171 13.81 29.11 -11.92
C PRO A 171 13.61 29.79 -13.26
N THR A 172 13.91 29.04 -14.32
CA THR A 172 13.74 29.46 -15.73
C THR A 172 12.46 28.85 -16.33
N ALA A 173 12.17 29.20 -17.57
CA ALA A 173 11.06 28.56 -18.29
C ALA A 173 11.31 27.04 -18.40
N PRO A 174 10.26 26.20 -18.18
CA PRO A 174 10.36 24.76 -18.33
C PRO A 174 10.87 24.36 -19.73
N ARG A 175 11.73 23.33 -19.76
CA ARG A 175 12.20 22.73 -21.01
C ARG A 175 12.00 21.21 -20.97
N LYS A 176 12.18 20.56 -22.11
CA LYS A 176 12.31 19.11 -22.14
C LYS A 176 13.73 18.70 -21.79
N VAL A 177 13.85 17.68 -20.96
CA VAL A 177 15.12 17.09 -20.51
C VAL A 177 15.12 15.62 -20.89
N THR A 178 16.16 15.18 -21.57
CA THR A 178 16.37 13.77 -21.84
C THR A 178 17.09 13.10 -20.66
N PRO A 179 16.85 11.80 -20.42
CA PRO A 179 17.54 11.08 -19.34
C PRO A 179 19.05 11.15 -19.41
N GLN A 180 19.63 11.22 -20.63
CA GLN A 180 21.07 11.27 -20.87
C GLN A 180 21.73 12.60 -20.43
N GLU A 181 20.94 13.65 -20.19
CA GLU A 181 21.41 14.93 -19.64
C GLU A 181 21.56 14.90 -18.10
N LEU A 182 21.09 13.85 -17.46
CA LEU A 182 21.04 13.72 -16.01
C LEU A 182 22.16 12.81 -15.51
N ASP A 183 22.91 13.27 -14.49
CA ASP A 183 23.87 12.43 -13.78
C ASP A 183 23.17 11.65 -12.66
N PRO A 184 23.02 10.32 -12.77
CA PRO A 184 22.30 9.53 -11.77
C PRO A 184 22.97 9.55 -10.39
N ALA A 185 24.25 9.87 -10.29
CA ALA A 185 24.94 10.00 -9.00
C ALA A 185 24.42 11.19 -8.15
N LEU A 186 23.70 12.12 -8.77
CA LEU A 186 23.12 13.30 -8.13
C LEU A 186 21.60 13.17 -7.91
N GLU A 187 21.03 12.00 -8.20
CA GLU A 187 19.60 11.75 -8.07
C GLU A 187 19.20 11.59 -6.61
N ILE A 188 18.11 12.27 -6.24
CA ILE A 188 17.30 11.92 -5.09
C ILE A 188 16.21 10.99 -5.62
N HIS A 189 16.46 9.70 -5.51
CA HIS A 189 15.63 8.67 -6.13
C HIS A 189 14.37 8.39 -5.32
N ASN A 190 13.24 8.28 -6.02
CA ASN A 190 11.95 7.82 -5.47
C ASN A 190 11.43 6.65 -6.31
N ASN A 191 10.91 5.63 -5.65
CA ASN A 191 10.32 4.48 -6.32
C ASN A 191 8.87 4.75 -6.74
N TRP A 192 8.61 4.77 -8.05
CA TRP A 192 7.27 5.02 -8.60
C TRP A 192 6.56 3.76 -9.09
N GLY A 193 7.12 2.60 -8.84
CA GLY A 193 6.58 1.31 -9.23
C GLY A 193 7.40 0.57 -10.27
N GLY A 194 7.08 -0.71 -10.51
CA GLY A 194 7.93 -1.62 -11.27
C GLY A 194 8.26 -1.18 -12.70
N ASN A 195 7.32 -0.57 -13.43
CA ASN A 195 7.59 -0.08 -14.79
C ASN A 195 8.58 1.10 -14.79
N TYR A 196 8.54 1.96 -13.75
CA TYR A 196 9.49 3.06 -13.59
C TYR A 196 10.87 2.53 -13.23
N GLU A 197 10.97 1.63 -12.26
CA GLU A 197 12.23 1.02 -11.85
C GLU A 197 12.91 0.30 -13.02
N GLN A 198 12.15 -0.49 -13.79
CA GLN A 198 12.68 -1.16 -14.97
C GLN A 198 13.19 -0.16 -16.01
N TRP A 199 12.44 0.90 -16.30
CA TRP A 199 12.85 1.96 -17.19
C TRP A 199 14.13 2.66 -16.69
N HIS A 200 14.19 2.94 -15.39
CA HIS A 200 15.33 3.59 -14.75
C HIS A 200 16.60 2.72 -14.88
N GLU A 201 16.48 1.43 -14.62
CA GLU A 201 17.56 0.46 -14.81
C GLU A 201 17.99 0.33 -16.29
N ASP A 202 17.04 0.34 -17.22
CA ASP A 202 17.32 0.28 -18.66
C ASP A 202 18.13 1.52 -19.13
N VAL A 203 17.93 2.68 -18.50
CA VAL A 203 18.59 3.93 -18.87
C VAL A 203 19.96 4.08 -18.23
N TRP A 204 20.07 3.82 -16.93
CA TRP A 204 21.30 4.09 -16.18
C TRP A 204 21.99 2.82 -15.64
N GLY A 205 21.37 1.68 -15.81
CA GLY A 205 21.88 0.37 -15.38
C GLY A 205 21.47 -0.02 -13.96
N PRO A 206 21.50 -1.34 -13.63
CA PRO A 206 20.98 -1.89 -12.38
C PRO A 206 21.79 -1.52 -11.14
N LEU A 207 23.00 -0.99 -11.30
CA LEU A 207 23.88 -0.55 -10.21
C LEU A 207 23.98 0.96 -10.12
N THR A 208 22.97 1.67 -10.56
CA THR A 208 22.93 3.13 -10.51
C THR A 208 23.18 3.64 -9.09
N LYS A 209 24.16 4.53 -8.96
CA LYS A 209 24.47 5.19 -7.70
C LYS A 209 23.65 6.46 -7.61
N TYR A 210 22.61 6.44 -6.83
CA TYR A 210 21.84 7.64 -6.46
C TYR A 210 22.49 8.34 -5.26
N HIS A 211 22.20 9.63 -5.08
CA HIS A 211 22.66 10.39 -3.91
C HIS A 211 21.90 9.96 -2.65
N VAL A 212 20.56 9.87 -2.75
CA VAL A 212 19.65 9.42 -1.68
C VAL A 212 18.53 8.60 -2.30
N TRP A 213 18.10 7.55 -1.62
CA TRP A 213 16.92 6.77 -1.98
C TRP A 213 15.82 7.02 -0.93
N LEU A 214 14.62 7.41 -1.38
CA LEU A 214 13.46 7.70 -0.53
C LEU A 214 12.27 6.81 -0.93
N ASP A 215 11.56 6.31 0.04
CA ASP A 215 10.30 5.56 -0.15
C ASP A 215 9.05 6.42 0.07
N THR A 216 9.23 7.66 0.52
CA THR A 216 8.17 8.65 0.69
C THR A 216 8.56 10.01 0.11
N VAL A 217 7.58 10.69 -0.49
CA VAL A 217 7.78 12.04 -1.08
C VAL A 217 7.93 13.13 -0.02
N ASP A 218 7.36 12.94 1.16
CA ASP A 218 7.33 13.96 2.21
C ASP A 218 8.74 14.35 2.71
N LEU A 219 9.72 13.45 2.59
CA LEU A 219 11.10 13.74 2.96
C LEU A 219 11.89 14.51 1.88
N LEU A 220 11.37 14.61 0.68
CA LEU A 220 12.09 15.15 -0.49
C LEU A 220 12.59 16.58 -0.26
N SER A 221 11.78 17.44 0.35
CA SER A 221 12.14 18.83 0.61
C SER A 221 13.38 19.00 1.49
N ASN A 222 13.71 17.99 2.31
CA ASN A 222 14.90 18.03 3.19
C ASN A 222 16.20 17.74 2.41
N PHE A 223 16.11 17.14 1.25
CA PHE A 223 17.27 16.76 0.43
C PHE A 223 17.42 17.60 -0.82
N LEU A 224 16.34 18.24 -1.32
CA LEU A 224 16.35 19.09 -2.50
C LEU A 224 16.81 20.51 -2.12
N THR A 225 18.07 20.64 -1.67
CA THR A 225 18.62 21.87 -1.07
C THR A 225 19.72 22.52 -1.90
N ASP A 226 20.18 21.88 -2.98
CA ASP A 226 21.27 22.36 -3.84
C ASP A 226 20.87 22.14 -5.32
N GLU A 227 21.22 23.06 -6.21
CA GLU A 227 20.86 23.03 -7.64
C GLU A 227 21.42 21.83 -8.40
N LYS A 228 22.49 21.20 -7.89
CA LYS A 228 23.08 20.00 -8.50
C LYS A 228 22.18 18.75 -8.33
N TYR A 229 21.40 18.66 -7.25
CA TYR A 229 20.55 17.51 -7.00
C TYR A 229 19.24 17.61 -7.78
N TRP A 230 18.78 16.48 -8.25
CA TRP A 230 17.54 16.37 -8.99
C TRP A 230 16.74 15.14 -8.56
N THR A 231 15.45 15.17 -8.85
CA THR A 231 14.53 14.05 -8.65
C THR A 231 13.55 13.98 -9.80
N ILE A 232 12.94 12.82 -10.01
CA ILE A 232 11.83 12.62 -10.93
C ILE A 232 10.54 12.48 -10.13
N LEU A 233 9.54 13.29 -10.44
CA LEU A 233 8.24 13.28 -9.80
C LEU A 233 7.11 13.08 -10.82
N PRO A 234 6.10 12.26 -10.54
CA PRO A 234 4.85 12.28 -11.27
C PRO A 234 4.10 13.58 -10.97
N GLU A 235 3.22 13.97 -11.90
CA GLU A 235 2.50 15.25 -11.85
C GLU A 235 1.82 15.54 -10.52
N SER A 236 1.14 14.56 -9.93
CA SER A 236 0.45 14.75 -8.65
C SER A 236 1.40 15.01 -7.49
N SER A 237 2.54 14.31 -7.43
CA SER A 237 3.55 14.50 -6.39
C SER A 237 4.27 15.84 -6.56
N LEU A 238 4.48 16.30 -7.81
CA LEU A 238 4.97 17.63 -8.09
C LEU A 238 4.00 18.71 -7.57
N GLN A 239 2.70 18.57 -7.83
CA GLN A 239 1.69 19.51 -7.33
C GLN A 239 1.65 19.54 -5.80
N GLN A 240 1.84 18.40 -5.15
CA GLN A 240 1.94 18.33 -3.70
C GLN A 240 3.19 19.07 -3.18
N LEU A 241 4.35 18.83 -3.77
CA LEU A 241 5.59 19.51 -3.40
C LEU A 241 5.45 21.04 -3.51
N LEU A 242 4.83 21.54 -4.57
CA LEU A 242 4.64 22.98 -4.83
C LEU A 242 3.74 23.69 -3.81
N LYS A 243 2.98 22.97 -3.00
CA LYS A 243 2.19 23.59 -1.90
C LYS A 243 3.07 24.15 -0.79
N SER A 244 4.21 23.52 -0.55
CA SER A 244 5.13 23.85 0.56
C SER A 244 6.51 24.31 0.11
N PHE A 245 6.92 24.00 -1.12
CA PHE A 245 8.28 24.23 -1.61
C PHE A 245 8.24 24.89 -2.99
N ARG A 246 8.65 26.16 -3.08
CA ARG A 246 8.48 26.99 -4.30
C ARG A 246 9.77 27.29 -5.06
N SER A 247 10.93 27.13 -4.43
CA SER A 247 12.23 27.40 -5.06
C SER A 247 12.70 26.21 -5.88
N VAL A 248 11.99 25.91 -6.98
CA VAL A 248 12.24 24.76 -7.83
C VAL A 248 12.26 25.09 -9.30
N GLN A 249 13.20 24.53 -10.02
CA GLN A 249 13.17 24.38 -11.47
C GLN A 249 12.40 23.11 -11.79
N ILE A 250 11.47 23.21 -12.71
CA ILE A 250 10.64 22.10 -13.18
C ILE A 250 10.85 21.96 -14.68
N ASP A 251 11.24 20.78 -15.11
CA ASP A 251 11.44 20.45 -16.53
C ASP A 251 10.60 19.20 -16.86
N GLU A 252 10.07 19.11 -18.08
CA GLU A 252 9.35 17.92 -18.54
C GLU A 252 10.38 16.82 -18.88
N LEU A 253 10.27 15.66 -18.28
CA LEU A 253 11.09 14.51 -18.65
C LEU A 253 10.62 13.98 -20.01
N ASP A 254 11.53 13.97 -21.00
CA ASP A 254 11.21 13.52 -22.36
C ASP A 254 11.12 12.00 -22.43
N LEU A 255 9.93 11.47 -22.22
CA LEU A 255 9.62 10.05 -22.25
C LEU A 255 8.50 9.73 -23.23
N PRO A 256 8.55 8.57 -23.89
CA PRO A 256 7.42 8.09 -24.65
C PRO A 256 6.22 7.84 -23.73
N GLU A 257 5.00 8.08 -24.25
CA GLU A 257 3.75 7.98 -23.48
C GLU A 257 3.56 6.63 -22.76
N LYS A 258 4.09 5.54 -23.33
CA LYS A 258 4.07 4.20 -22.72
C LYS A 258 4.83 4.12 -21.37
N GLN A 259 5.73 5.08 -21.11
CA GLN A 259 6.52 5.17 -19.88
C GLN A 259 5.87 6.08 -18.82
N TYR A 260 4.71 6.68 -19.11
CA TYR A 260 3.99 7.46 -18.12
C TYR A 260 3.57 6.58 -16.95
N ARG A 261 3.56 7.16 -15.74
CA ARG A 261 3.10 6.45 -14.56
C ARG A 261 1.64 6.08 -14.73
N THR A 262 1.36 4.79 -14.62
CA THR A 262 -0.02 4.28 -14.63
C THR A 262 -0.46 4.01 -13.21
N CYS A 263 -1.64 4.50 -12.86
CA CYS A 263 -2.28 4.27 -11.56
C CYS A 263 -3.62 3.59 -11.79
N HIS A 264 -3.96 2.66 -10.93
CA HIS A 264 -5.17 1.87 -11.05
C HIS A 264 -6.03 1.99 -9.78
N VAL A 265 -7.33 2.14 -10.00
CA VAL A 265 -8.34 1.97 -8.97
C VAL A 265 -8.83 0.55 -9.05
N ILE A 266 -8.71 -0.18 -7.97
CA ILE A 266 -9.04 -1.60 -7.90
C ILE A 266 -10.07 -1.88 -6.80
N LYS A 267 -10.93 -2.86 -7.04
CA LYS A 267 -11.97 -3.29 -6.09
C LYS A 267 -12.23 -4.79 -6.17
N HIS A 268 -12.81 -5.35 -5.13
CA HIS A 268 -13.28 -6.72 -5.15
C HIS A 268 -14.45 -6.89 -6.12
N ILE A 269 -14.54 -8.01 -6.87
CA ILE A 269 -15.63 -8.28 -7.82
C ILE A 269 -17.00 -8.38 -7.14
N HIS A 270 -17.01 -8.77 -5.86
CA HIS A 270 -18.20 -8.83 -5.01
C HIS A 270 -17.91 -8.02 -3.74
N PRO A 271 -18.20 -6.70 -3.72
CA PRO A 271 -18.05 -5.88 -2.52
C PRO A 271 -18.91 -6.41 -1.37
N LYS A 272 -18.53 -6.07 -0.14
CA LYS A 272 -19.36 -6.36 1.01
C LYS A 272 -20.66 -5.56 0.93
N PRO A 273 -21.82 -6.15 1.23
CA PRO A 273 -23.08 -5.39 1.29
C PRO A 273 -23.01 -4.18 2.24
N SER A 274 -22.22 -4.27 3.31
CA SER A 274 -22.03 -3.17 4.26
C SER A 274 -21.22 -1.99 3.68
N SER A 275 -20.40 -2.23 2.66
CA SER A 275 -19.53 -1.21 2.05
C SER A 275 -20.14 -0.60 0.78
N GLU A 276 -21.13 -1.25 0.14
CA GLU A 276 -21.71 -0.81 -1.13
C GLU A 276 -22.18 0.66 -1.11
N PRO A 277 -22.95 1.15 -0.11
CA PRO A 277 -23.40 2.53 -0.11
C PRO A 277 -22.25 3.54 -0.04
N GLY A 278 -21.19 3.20 0.69
CA GLY A 278 -20.02 4.06 0.80
C GLY A 278 -19.14 4.03 -0.44
N LEU A 279 -19.05 2.86 -1.12
CA LEU A 279 -18.32 2.76 -2.40
C LEU A 279 -18.98 3.60 -3.49
N GLU A 280 -20.31 3.60 -3.60
CA GLU A 280 -21.04 4.46 -4.54
C GLU A 280 -20.71 5.94 -4.31
N ILE A 281 -20.69 6.41 -3.07
CA ILE A 281 -20.33 7.77 -2.71
C ILE A 281 -18.88 8.06 -3.16
N PHE A 282 -17.98 7.12 -2.93
CA PHE A 282 -16.56 7.29 -3.26
C PHE A 282 -16.30 7.28 -4.77
N GLU A 283 -17.07 6.50 -5.55
CA GLU A 283 -16.98 6.44 -7.01
C GLU A 283 -17.48 7.72 -7.70
N HIS A 284 -18.32 8.51 -7.03
CA HIS A 284 -18.88 9.77 -7.55
C HIS A 284 -18.13 11.03 -7.06
N ALA A 285 -17.18 10.88 -6.15
CA ALA A 285 -16.40 11.98 -5.58
C ALA A 285 -15.13 12.29 -6.37
#